data_900b94b46b84de1b7f10e3671662898e
#
_entry.id   900b94b46b84de1b7f10e3671662898e
#
_cell.length_a   1.000
_cell.length_b   1.000
_cell.length_c   1.000
_cell.angle_alpha   90.00
_cell.angle_beta   90.00
_cell.angle_gamma   90.00
#
_symmetry.space_group_name_H-M   'P 1'
#
loop_
_entity.id
_entity.type
_entity.pdbx_description
1 polymer ?
#
loop_
_entity_poly.entity_id
_entity_poly.type
_entity_poly.pdbx_seq_one_letter_code
_entity_poly.pdbx_strand_id
1 'polypeptide(L)'
;MDLLNDKIKKLYFKYLLAAFGSSFISCVYGMVDMAMVGQYQGPDGTAALAVVAPVWNIIYSLGLLMGIGGSVLLSTVKGENDKSSKLGNQYFTASVIGSIVLAIISWVLLFIYEKPILTFFGANETLLELSQNYLSPIKYVFPIFLFNQMLAAFLRNDNNPELATFGVLAGGIFNVFGDYFFVFTCDMGIYGAGLATAIGAGISFVIMLAHFFNKKNTLRLVRTDKMFAKLYKISVTGFSTFIIDIAMGILTILFNRQIMTYLGANALAIYGPIVNISTFVQCCAYSVGQAAQPIISINYGAKKISRIKETLNLALQTTAIFGIFWTLISILFPNIYIYIFMEPTEEILEMAPAVIRAYSISFLLLPFNIFSTYYFQSIMKPISAFIVSVARGIVISGVLILVLPYFLPANSIWFAMPITELIVMIYAAYKIRSIRLDS
;
A
#
# COMPACT_ATOMS: atom_id res chain seq x y z
N MET A 1 -19.97 15.32 8.10
CA MET A 1 -20.65 14.29 7.26
C MET A 1 -21.00 13.13 8.15
N ASP A 2 -22.18 12.58 7.96
CA ASP A 2 -22.64 11.43 8.73
C ASP A 2 -22.54 10.16 7.84
N LEU A 3 -21.65 9.24 8.21
CA LEU A 3 -21.43 7.99 7.47
C LEU A 3 -22.67 7.07 7.47
N LEU A 4 -23.59 7.27 8.42
CA LEU A 4 -24.80 6.46 8.56
C LEU A 4 -26.00 7.04 7.81
N ASN A 5 -26.05 8.36 7.58
CA ASN A 5 -27.27 9.01 7.09
C ASN A 5 -27.10 9.81 5.80
N ASP A 6 -25.88 10.34 5.51
CA ASP A 6 -25.66 11.07 4.28
C ASP A 6 -25.73 10.19 3.02
N LYS A 7 -26.00 10.79 1.84
CA LYS A 7 -26.08 10.07 0.57
C LYS A 7 -24.76 9.35 0.25
N ILE A 8 -24.83 8.04 0.02
CA ILE A 8 -23.66 7.16 -0.22
C ILE A 8 -22.80 7.68 -1.37
N LYS A 9 -23.38 8.03 -2.50
CA LYS A 9 -22.64 8.53 -3.66
C LYS A 9 -21.77 9.73 -3.31
N LYS A 10 -22.29 10.71 -2.54
CA LYS A 10 -21.55 11.90 -2.11
C LYS A 10 -20.42 11.54 -1.15
N LEU A 11 -20.70 10.65 -0.18
CA LEU A 11 -19.69 10.16 0.77
C LEU A 11 -18.58 9.42 0.03
N TYR A 12 -18.94 8.45 -0.80
CA TYR A 12 -18.00 7.61 -1.50
C TYR A 12 -17.02 8.40 -2.37
N PHE A 13 -17.52 9.31 -3.23
CA PHE A 13 -16.63 10.10 -4.09
C PHE A 13 -15.77 11.09 -3.31
N LYS A 14 -16.26 11.64 -2.20
CA LYS A 14 -15.44 12.47 -1.32
C LYS A 14 -14.29 11.67 -0.70
N TYR A 15 -14.58 10.48 -0.17
CA TYR A 15 -13.56 9.59 0.39
C TYR A 15 -12.61 9.07 -0.67
N LEU A 16 -13.12 8.76 -1.87
CA LEU A 16 -12.31 8.32 -3.00
C LEU A 16 -11.30 9.39 -3.43
N LEU A 17 -11.74 10.64 -3.58
CA LEU A 17 -10.85 11.74 -3.95
C LEU A 17 -9.77 11.97 -2.89
N ALA A 18 -10.14 11.91 -1.63
CA ALA A 18 -9.20 12.03 -0.51
C ALA A 18 -8.19 10.87 -0.50
N ALA A 19 -8.65 9.63 -0.62
CA ALA A 19 -7.78 8.45 -0.65
C ALA A 19 -6.88 8.44 -1.89
N PHE A 20 -7.42 8.79 -3.05
CA PHE A 20 -6.65 8.89 -4.30
C PHE A 20 -5.54 9.93 -4.20
N GLY A 21 -5.82 11.12 -3.69
CA GLY A 21 -4.81 12.17 -3.50
C GLY A 21 -3.67 11.71 -2.59
N SER A 22 -3.96 11.05 -1.46
CA SER A 22 -2.92 10.55 -0.56
C SER A 22 -2.11 9.40 -1.15
N SER A 23 -2.76 8.45 -1.83
CA SER A 23 -2.06 7.32 -2.46
C SER A 23 -1.20 7.79 -3.64
N PHE A 24 -1.71 8.70 -4.46
CA PHE A 24 -1.01 9.22 -5.63
C PHE A 24 0.26 9.98 -5.24
N ILE A 25 0.18 10.91 -4.27
CA ILE A 25 1.38 11.63 -3.83
C ILE A 25 2.43 10.71 -3.23
N SER A 26 2.00 9.64 -2.54
CA SER A 26 2.94 8.66 -1.99
C SER A 26 3.71 7.90 -3.08
N CYS A 27 3.06 7.59 -4.22
CA CYS A 27 3.75 7.02 -5.38
C CYS A 27 4.71 8.04 -6.02
N VAL A 28 4.26 9.28 -6.19
CA VAL A 28 5.04 10.33 -6.87
C VAL A 28 6.31 10.67 -6.10
N TYR A 29 6.21 10.93 -4.78
CA TYR A 29 7.41 11.34 -4.05
C TYR A 29 8.47 10.22 -3.98
N GLY A 30 8.08 8.96 -3.88
CA GLY A 30 9.04 7.85 -3.92
C GLY A 30 9.80 7.75 -5.26
N MET A 31 9.11 8.06 -6.39
CA MET A 31 9.75 8.11 -7.70
C MET A 31 10.67 9.33 -7.84
N VAL A 32 10.26 10.48 -7.30
CA VAL A 32 11.06 11.71 -7.31
C VAL A 32 12.33 11.54 -6.48
N ASP A 33 12.22 10.97 -5.27
CA ASP A 33 13.35 10.65 -4.39
C ASP A 33 14.37 9.77 -5.13
N MET A 34 13.89 8.70 -5.77
CA MET A 34 14.77 7.83 -6.58
C MET A 34 15.41 8.58 -7.77
N ALA A 35 14.67 9.44 -8.46
CA ALA A 35 15.18 10.21 -9.58
C ALA A 35 16.22 11.25 -9.14
N MET A 36 15.98 11.99 -8.05
CA MET A 36 16.91 13.00 -7.52
C MET A 36 18.22 12.35 -7.05
N VAL A 37 18.10 11.26 -6.28
CA VAL A 37 19.27 10.50 -5.83
C VAL A 37 20.04 9.89 -7.02
N GLY A 38 19.31 9.37 -8.02
CA GLY A 38 19.92 8.83 -9.23
C GLY A 38 20.67 9.87 -10.07
N GLN A 39 20.14 11.10 -10.16
CA GLN A 39 20.82 12.19 -10.86
C GLN A 39 22.06 12.68 -10.13
N TYR A 40 22.07 12.67 -8.80
CA TYR A 40 23.21 13.13 -8.00
C TYR A 40 24.28 12.05 -7.82
N GLN A 41 23.87 10.82 -7.43
CA GLN A 41 24.77 9.73 -7.03
C GLN A 41 24.94 8.66 -8.13
N GLY A 42 24.22 8.81 -9.24
CA GLY A 42 24.24 7.83 -10.32
C GLY A 42 23.54 6.50 -9.99
N PRO A 43 23.89 5.42 -10.73
CA PRO A 43 23.25 4.11 -10.56
C PRO A 43 23.39 3.52 -9.15
N ASP A 44 24.51 3.78 -8.46
CA ASP A 44 24.73 3.28 -7.09
C ASP A 44 23.76 3.91 -6.09
N GLY A 45 23.39 5.18 -6.28
CA GLY A 45 22.38 5.85 -5.46
C GLY A 45 21.01 5.21 -5.58
N THR A 46 20.55 4.95 -6.82
CA THR A 46 19.29 4.27 -7.06
C THR A 46 19.28 2.84 -6.54
N ALA A 47 20.41 2.13 -6.68
CA ALA A 47 20.56 0.78 -6.14
C ALA A 47 20.53 0.78 -4.61
N ALA A 48 21.13 1.78 -3.94
CA ALA A 48 21.06 1.92 -2.49
C ALA A 48 19.62 2.13 -2.00
N LEU A 49 18.82 2.97 -2.68
CA LEU A 49 17.39 3.13 -2.35
C LEU A 49 16.60 1.83 -2.56
N ALA A 50 16.92 1.05 -3.59
CA ALA A 50 16.29 -0.25 -3.80
C ALA A 50 16.60 -1.25 -2.67
N VAL A 51 17.81 -1.22 -2.10
CA VAL A 51 18.19 -2.01 -0.91
C VAL A 51 17.39 -1.60 0.32
N VAL A 52 17.08 -0.31 0.48
CA VAL A 52 16.30 0.22 1.62
C VAL A 52 14.78 -0.02 1.45
N ALA A 53 14.28 -0.20 0.24
CA ALA A 53 12.85 -0.33 -0.04
C ALA A 53 12.12 -1.41 0.80
N PRO A 54 12.67 -2.61 1.05
CA PRO A 54 12.04 -3.60 1.93
C PRO A 54 11.86 -3.11 3.37
N VAL A 55 12.76 -2.28 3.89
CA VAL A 55 12.65 -1.69 5.24
C VAL A 55 11.42 -0.79 5.30
N TRP A 56 11.18 0.01 4.25
CA TRP A 56 9.98 0.83 4.09
C TRP A 56 8.71 0.01 4.04
N ASN A 57 8.69 -1.04 3.22
CA ASN A 57 7.53 -1.90 3.09
C ASN A 57 7.13 -2.54 4.42
N ILE A 58 8.11 -2.96 5.23
CA ILE A 58 7.86 -3.55 6.55
C ILE A 58 7.25 -2.51 7.50
N ILE A 59 7.84 -1.32 7.65
CA ILE A 59 7.34 -0.33 8.61
C ILE A 59 5.96 0.21 8.23
N TYR A 60 5.71 0.42 6.94
CA TYR A 60 4.40 0.84 6.45
C TYR A 60 3.33 -0.23 6.66
N SER A 61 3.64 -1.48 6.32
CA SER A 61 2.70 -2.58 6.50
C SER A 61 2.38 -2.87 7.97
N LEU A 62 3.33 -2.68 8.89
CA LEU A 62 3.06 -2.72 10.34
C LEU A 62 2.11 -1.61 10.78
N GLY A 63 2.25 -0.41 10.23
CA GLY A 63 1.33 0.69 10.46
C GLY A 63 -0.08 0.41 9.95
N LEU A 64 -0.20 -0.18 8.76
CA LEU A 64 -1.47 -0.61 8.18
C LEU A 64 -2.10 -1.77 8.96
N LEU A 65 -1.31 -2.72 9.46
CA LEU A 65 -1.78 -3.81 10.32
C LEU A 65 -2.58 -3.27 11.51
N MET A 66 -1.99 -2.34 12.26
CA MET A 66 -2.62 -1.73 13.43
C MET A 66 -3.71 -0.72 13.03
N GLY A 67 -3.47 0.04 11.96
CA GLY A 67 -4.38 1.07 11.48
C GLY A 67 -5.67 0.53 10.88
N ILE A 68 -5.58 -0.32 9.87
CA ILE A 68 -6.76 -0.92 9.23
C ILE A 68 -7.46 -1.89 10.19
N GLY A 69 -6.69 -2.77 10.85
CA GLY A 69 -7.26 -3.72 11.80
C GLY A 69 -8.04 -3.04 12.92
N GLY A 70 -7.47 -2.01 13.54
CA GLY A 70 -8.13 -1.30 14.64
C GLY A 70 -9.26 -0.38 14.20
N SER A 71 -9.10 0.32 13.09
CA SER A 71 -10.11 1.28 12.61
C SER A 71 -11.37 0.60 12.07
N VAL A 72 -11.26 -0.58 11.44
CA VAL A 72 -12.41 -1.40 11.05
C VAL A 72 -13.20 -1.82 12.27
N LEU A 73 -12.54 -2.36 13.30
CA LEU A 73 -13.18 -2.77 14.55
C LEU A 73 -13.85 -1.58 15.26
N LEU A 74 -13.18 -0.43 15.33
CA LEU A 74 -13.74 0.80 15.87
C LEU A 74 -15.01 1.21 15.12
N SER A 75 -14.99 1.23 13.79
CA SER A 75 -16.14 1.67 12.97
C SER A 75 -17.31 0.68 13.08
N THR A 76 -17.03 -0.61 13.08
CA THR A 76 -18.08 -1.64 13.26
C THR A 76 -18.80 -1.46 14.59
N VAL A 77 -18.04 -1.31 15.69
CA VAL A 77 -18.60 -1.11 17.03
C VAL A 77 -19.36 0.21 17.14
N LYS A 78 -18.87 1.28 16.52
CA LYS A 78 -19.62 2.56 16.46
C LYS A 78 -20.94 2.43 15.70
N GLY A 79 -20.98 1.58 14.66
CA GLY A 79 -22.19 1.31 13.90
C GLY A 79 -23.23 0.48 14.68
N GLU A 80 -22.77 -0.45 15.54
CA GLU A 80 -23.68 -1.30 16.33
C GLU A 80 -24.50 -0.52 17.37
N ASN A 81 -23.90 0.46 18.02
CA ASN A 81 -24.59 1.22 19.06
C ASN A 81 -23.82 2.48 19.48
N ASP A 82 -24.50 3.62 19.54
CA ASP A 82 -23.91 4.90 20.00
C ASP A 82 -23.34 4.84 21.44
N LYS A 83 -23.88 3.94 22.28
CA LYS A 83 -23.39 3.70 23.65
C LYS A 83 -22.08 2.90 23.70
N SER A 84 -21.65 2.29 22.60
CA SER A 84 -20.43 1.49 22.54
C SER A 84 -19.17 2.29 22.18
N SER A 85 -19.23 3.62 22.23
CA SER A 85 -18.06 4.50 22.01
C SER A 85 -16.84 4.11 22.88
N LYS A 86 -17.08 3.58 24.08
CA LYS A 86 -16.02 3.09 24.98
C LYS A 86 -15.31 1.87 24.39
N LEU A 87 -16.04 0.88 23.83
CA LEU A 87 -15.44 -0.31 23.23
C LEU A 87 -14.66 0.04 21.97
N GLY A 88 -15.19 0.92 21.10
CA GLY A 88 -14.48 1.43 19.94
C GLY A 88 -13.17 2.12 20.33
N ASN A 89 -13.21 2.96 21.36
CA ASN A 89 -12.03 3.64 21.88
C ASN A 89 -11.04 2.69 22.56
N GLN A 90 -11.49 1.55 23.10
CA GLN A 90 -10.58 0.49 23.56
C GLN A 90 -9.79 -0.15 22.42
N TYR A 91 -10.41 -0.34 21.22
CA TYR A 91 -9.67 -0.78 20.03
C TYR A 91 -8.68 0.27 19.55
N PHE A 92 -9.06 1.56 19.57
CA PHE A 92 -8.11 2.63 19.29
C PHE A 92 -6.91 2.62 20.24
N THR A 93 -7.16 2.55 21.54
CA THR A 93 -6.10 2.49 22.55
C THR A 93 -5.21 1.24 22.38
N ALA A 94 -5.80 0.08 22.11
CA ALA A 94 -5.05 -1.15 21.85
C ALA A 94 -4.18 -1.01 20.58
N SER A 95 -4.70 -0.39 19.52
CA SER A 95 -3.91 -0.11 18.31
C SER A 95 -2.74 0.83 18.57
N VAL A 96 -2.94 1.88 19.37
CA VAL A 96 -1.87 2.81 19.74
C VAL A 96 -0.78 2.08 20.53
N ILE A 97 -1.16 1.29 21.54
CA ILE A 97 -0.20 0.53 22.34
C ILE A 97 0.53 -0.52 21.47
N GLY A 98 -0.20 -1.25 20.64
CA GLY A 98 0.40 -2.20 19.69
C GLY A 98 1.36 -1.52 18.72
N SER A 99 1.00 -0.35 18.22
CA SER A 99 1.86 0.49 17.34
C SER A 99 3.12 0.95 18.07
N ILE A 100 3.02 1.37 19.35
CA ILE A 100 4.19 1.74 20.16
C ILE A 100 5.14 0.54 20.29
N VAL A 101 4.61 -0.63 20.63
CA VAL A 101 5.42 -1.85 20.80
C VAL A 101 6.11 -2.24 19.49
N LEU A 102 5.37 -2.29 18.39
CA LEU A 102 5.92 -2.63 17.07
C LEU A 102 6.92 -1.59 16.57
N ALA A 103 6.64 -0.31 16.81
CA ALA A 103 7.54 0.79 16.45
C ALA A 103 8.85 0.71 17.24
N ILE A 104 8.80 0.46 18.55
CA ILE A 104 10.01 0.31 19.37
C ILE A 104 10.80 -0.93 18.93
N ILE A 105 10.15 -2.07 18.72
CA ILE A 105 10.83 -3.30 18.28
C ILE A 105 11.52 -3.07 16.94
N SER A 106 10.80 -2.55 15.93
CA SER A 106 11.36 -2.32 14.59
C SER A 106 12.47 -1.26 14.62
N TRP A 107 12.32 -0.23 15.45
CA TRP A 107 13.32 0.80 15.65
C TRP A 107 14.61 0.27 16.27
N VAL A 108 14.50 -0.48 17.37
CA VAL A 108 15.64 -1.11 18.05
C VAL A 108 16.34 -2.11 17.12
N LEU A 109 15.57 -2.92 16.38
CA LEU A 109 16.13 -3.85 15.39
C LEU A 109 16.90 -3.10 14.29
N LEU A 110 16.35 -2.00 13.76
CA LEU A 110 17.06 -1.18 12.77
C LEU A 110 18.34 -0.58 13.32
N PHE A 111 18.33 -0.06 14.56
CA PHE A 111 19.55 0.50 15.17
C PHE A 111 20.65 -0.53 15.44
N ILE A 112 20.28 -1.72 15.92
CA ILE A 112 21.25 -2.76 16.29
C ILE A 112 21.73 -3.55 15.08
N TYR A 113 20.81 -3.86 14.15
CA TYR A 113 21.04 -4.79 13.05
C TYR A 113 21.00 -4.09 11.66
N GLU A 114 21.22 -2.78 11.59
CA GLU A 114 21.19 -2.03 10.33
C GLU A 114 22.05 -2.67 9.24
N LYS A 115 23.34 -2.90 9.52
CA LYS A 115 24.28 -3.50 8.56
C LYS A 115 23.85 -4.91 8.13
N PRO A 116 23.55 -5.86 9.03
CA PRO A 116 23.01 -7.16 8.65
C PRO A 116 21.72 -7.11 7.84
N ILE A 117 20.80 -6.21 8.18
CA ILE A 117 19.52 -6.05 7.46
C ILE A 117 19.78 -5.57 6.02
N LEU A 118 20.57 -4.52 5.84
CA LEU A 118 20.88 -4.00 4.52
C LEU A 118 21.67 -5.00 3.67
N THR A 119 22.63 -5.72 4.26
CA THR A 119 23.36 -6.79 3.58
C THR A 119 22.44 -7.94 3.18
N PHE A 120 21.49 -8.33 4.03
CA PHE A 120 20.47 -9.33 3.71
C PHE A 120 19.60 -8.90 2.52
N PHE A 121 19.30 -7.60 2.38
CA PHE A 121 18.55 -7.05 1.25
C PHE A 121 19.43 -6.75 0.01
N GLY A 122 20.71 -7.10 0.03
CA GLY A 122 21.58 -7.08 -1.13
C GLY A 122 22.61 -5.97 -1.18
N ALA A 123 22.87 -5.26 -0.06
CA ALA A 123 23.95 -4.28 -0.01
C ALA A 123 25.32 -4.95 -0.10
N ASN A 124 26.14 -4.51 -1.07
CA ASN A 124 27.57 -4.69 -1.07
C ASN A 124 28.25 -3.53 -0.28
N GLU A 125 29.57 -3.48 -0.20
CA GLU A 125 30.26 -2.45 0.60
C GLU A 125 29.91 -1.02 0.17
N THR A 126 29.86 -0.73 -1.13
CA THR A 126 29.51 0.61 -1.65
C THR A 126 28.06 0.96 -1.37
N LEU A 127 27.12 0.05 -1.66
CA LEU A 127 25.68 0.27 -1.44
C LEU A 127 25.35 0.36 0.04
N LEU A 128 26.10 -0.34 0.89
CA LEU A 128 25.91 -0.32 2.34
C LEU A 128 26.15 1.10 2.89
N GLU A 129 27.25 1.74 2.50
CA GLU A 129 27.57 3.10 2.94
C GLU A 129 26.50 4.10 2.48
N LEU A 130 26.08 4.04 1.21
CA LEU A 130 25.04 4.91 0.66
C LEU A 130 23.68 4.67 1.36
N SER A 131 23.30 3.41 1.56
CA SER A 131 22.05 3.06 2.24
C SER A 131 22.04 3.53 3.70
N GLN A 132 23.18 3.42 4.40
CA GLN A 132 23.31 3.92 5.77
C GLN A 132 23.25 5.44 5.84
N ASN A 133 23.87 6.15 4.86
CA ASN A 133 23.78 7.60 4.76
C ASN A 133 22.34 8.07 4.54
N TYR A 134 21.59 7.40 3.66
CA TYR A 134 20.15 7.67 3.46
C TYR A 134 19.34 7.45 4.73
N LEU A 135 19.56 6.33 5.42
CA LEU A 135 18.82 5.97 6.64
C LEU A 135 19.21 6.82 7.86
N SER A 136 20.37 7.45 7.84
CA SER A 136 20.91 8.18 9.01
C SER A 136 19.90 9.19 9.60
N PRO A 137 19.32 10.15 8.86
CA PRO A 137 18.31 11.06 9.41
C PRO A 137 16.98 10.38 9.69
N ILE A 138 16.65 9.34 8.94
CA ILE A 138 15.39 8.60 9.03
C ILE A 138 15.30 7.78 10.31
N LYS A 139 16.41 7.22 10.77
CA LYS A 139 16.47 6.40 12.00
C LYS A 139 15.88 7.12 13.21
N TYR A 140 16.09 8.42 13.35
CA TYR A 140 15.58 9.19 14.48
C TYR A 140 14.06 9.36 14.49
N VAL A 141 13.43 9.30 13.34
CA VAL A 141 11.98 9.47 13.16
C VAL A 141 11.28 8.19 12.68
N PHE A 142 12.00 7.07 12.64
CA PHE A 142 11.50 5.82 12.08
C PHE A 142 10.14 5.37 12.64
N PRO A 143 9.83 5.47 13.95
CA PRO A 143 8.52 5.19 14.49
C PRO A 143 7.38 6.01 13.88
N ILE A 144 7.66 7.24 13.45
CA ILE A 144 6.66 8.16 12.90
C ILE A 144 6.02 7.60 11.62
N PHE A 145 6.77 6.87 10.81
CA PHE A 145 6.24 6.27 9.58
C PHE A 145 5.14 5.25 9.85
N LEU A 146 5.31 4.41 10.86
CA LEU A 146 4.27 3.47 11.32
C LEU A 146 3.04 4.23 11.82
N PHE A 147 3.25 5.24 12.65
CA PHE A 147 2.15 6.05 13.20
C PHE A 147 1.41 6.82 12.14
N ASN A 148 2.07 7.31 11.10
CA ASN A 148 1.43 7.99 9.96
C ASN A 148 0.40 7.09 9.28
N GLN A 149 0.75 5.83 9.00
CA GLN A 149 -0.17 4.86 8.41
C GLN A 149 -1.34 4.53 9.34
N MET A 150 -1.05 4.29 10.61
CA MET A 150 -2.07 4.01 11.62
C MET A 150 -3.04 5.19 11.78
N LEU A 151 -2.53 6.41 11.98
CA LEU A 151 -3.36 7.60 12.15
C LEU A 151 -4.21 7.89 10.92
N ALA A 152 -3.64 7.82 9.72
CA ALA A 152 -4.39 8.05 8.49
C ALA A 152 -5.61 7.12 8.39
N ALA A 153 -5.46 5.83 8.75
CA ALA A 153 -6.56 4.88 8.78
C ALA A 153 -7.63 5.26 9.82
N PHE A 154 -7.22 5.63 11.03
CA PHE A 154 -8.16 6.05 12.07
C PHE A 154 -8.88 7.37 11.73
N LEU A 155 -8.18 8.36 11.18
CA LEU A 155 -8.79 9.63 10.79
C LEU A 155 -9.88 9.46 9.72
N ARG A 156 -9.64 8.56 8.73
CA ARG A 156 -10.65 8.22 7.73
C ARG A 156 -11.90 7.60 8.38
N ASN A 157 -11.72 6.75 9.36
CA ASN A 157 -12.78 6.10 10.11
C ASN A 157 -13.44 7.01 11.19
N ASP A 158 -12.77 8.10 11.55
CA ASP A 158 -13.31 9.13 12.47
C ASP A 158 -13.79 10.37 11.73
N ASN A 159 -14.36 10.19 10.54
CA ASN A 159 -15.03 11.23 9.74
C ASN A 159 -14.14 12.40 9.29
N ASN A 160 -12.83 12.18 9.21
CA ASN A 160 -11.88 13.22 8.80
C ASN A 160 -10.87 12.75 7.74
N PRO A 161 -11.34 12.19 6.60
CA PRO A 161 -10.45 11.74 5.53
C PRO A 161 -9.66 12.89 4.91
N GLU A 162 -10.22 14.11 4.92
CA GLU A 162 -9.57 15.31 4.36
C GLU A 162 -8.28 15.64 5.11
N LEU A 163 -8.29 15.58 6.45
CA LEU A 163 -7.09 15.86 7.24
C LEU A 163 -6.02 14.80 7.06
N ALA A 164 -6.42 13.52 6.98
CA ALA A 164 -5.48 12.45 6.65
C ALA A 164 -4.80 12.68 5.30
N THR A 165 -5.58 13.05 4.28
CA THR A 165 -5.06 13.37 2.96
C THR A 165 -4.18 14.61 2.97
N PHE A 166 -4.61 15.68 3.63
CA PHE A 166 -3.84 16.92 3.71
C PHE A 166 -2.49 16.70 4.41
N GLY A 167 -2.45 15.89 5.48
CA GLY A 167 -1.20 15.53 6.14
C GLY A 167 -0.23 14.81 5.20
N VAL A 168 -0.71 13.78 4.49
CA VAL A 168 0.12 13.02 3.54
C VAL A 168 0.57 13.89 2.36
N LEU A 169 -0.33 14.71 1.82
CA LEU A 169 -0.01 15.64 0.73
C LEU A 169 1.06 16.66 1.16
N ALA A 170 0.90 17.29 2.31
CA ALA A 170 1.84 18.29 2.80
C ALA A 170 3.23 17.70 3.00
N GLY A 171 3.31 16.51 3.61
CA GLY A 171 4.59 15.82 3.80
C GLY A 171 5.22 15.38 2.49
N GLY A 172 4.43 14.83 1.55
CA GLY A 172 4.93 14.40 0.24
C GLY A 172 5.35 15.57 -0.65
N ILE A 173 4.61 16.66 -0.66
CA ILE A 173 4.99 17.90 -1.37
C ILE A 173 6.28 18.46 -0.77
N PHE A 174 6.39 18.53 0.56
CA PHE A 174 7.62 18.97 1.20
C PHE A 174 8.79 18.07 0.83
N ASN A 175 8.61 16.74 0.80
CA ASN A 175 9.66 15.80 0.41
C ASN A 175 10.19 16.10 -1.00
N VAL A 176 9.30 16.26 -2.00
CA VAL A 176 9.69 16.59 -3.38
C VAL A 176 10.55 17.87 -3.47
N PHE A 177 10.13 18.95 -2.79
CA PHE A 177 10.90 20.19 -2.75
C PHE A 177 12.16 20.06 -1.90
N GLY A 178 12.06 19.34 -0.79
CA GLY A 178 13.18 19.08 0.12
C GLY A 178 14.27 18.25 -0.51
N ASP A 179 13.92 17.24 -1.32
CA ASP A 179 14.87 16.45 -2.08
C ASP A 179 15.73 17.36 -2.98
N TYR A 180 15.07 18.19 -3.81
CA TYR A 180 15.80 19.12 -4.65
C TYR A 180 16.71 20.06 -3.84
N PHE A 181 16.17 20.65 -2.76
CA PHE A 181 16.90 21.62 -1.94
C PHE A 181 18.06 20.98 -1.18
N PHE A 182 17.85 19.86 -0.49
CA PHE A 182 18.89 19.24 0.32
C PHE A 182 19.90 18.47 -0.53
N VAL A 183 19.45 17.77 -1.57
CA VAL A 183 20.36 16.97 -2.42
C VAL A 183 21.27 17.86 -3.23
N PHE A 184 20.73 18.86 -3.94
CA PHE A 184 21.47 19.67 -4.90
C PHE A 184 21.91 21.04 -4.33
N THR A 185 20.99 21.81 -3.73
CA THR A 185 21.32 23.17 -3.28
C THR A 185 22.20 23.17 -2.04
N CYS A 186 21.96 22.26 -1.10
CA CYS A 186 22.79 22.09 0.10
C CYS A 186 23.95 21.10 -0.11
N ASP A 187 24.03 20.46 -1.28
CA ASP A 187 25.06 19.46 -1.64
C ASP A 187 25.22 18.31 -0.64
N MET A 188 24.06 17.88 -0.05
CA MET A 188 24.03 16.80 0.95
C MET A 188 23.86 15.42 0.33
N GLY A 189 23.65 15.32 -0.99
CA GLY A 189 23.48 14.07 -1.71
C GLY A 189 22.39 13.16 -1.12
N ILE A 190 22.66 11.87 -1.04
CA ILE A 190 21.70 10.86 -0.59
C ILE A 190 21.26 11.06 0.88
N TYR A 191 22.11 11.64 1.73
CA TYR A 191 21.74 12.04 3.09
C TYR A 191 20.66 13.11 3.08
N GLY A 192 20.75 14.08 2.15
CA GLY A 192 19.75 15.13 1.95
C GLY A 192 18.37 14.59 1.58
N ALA A 193 18.31 13.58 0.72
CA ALA A 193 17.08 12.88 0.38
C ALA A 193 16.46 12.18 1.60
N GLY A 194 17.28 11.47 2.39
CA GLY A 194 16.82 10.89 3.66
C GLY A 194 16.31 11.95 4.65
N LEU A 195 16.93 13.12 4.70
CA LEU A 195 16.52 14.23 5.56
C LEU A 195 15.16 14.81 5.11
N ALA A 196 14.96 15.02 3.80
CA ALA A 196 13.70 15.48 3.25
C ALA A 196 12.56 14.51 3.58
N THR A 197 12.82 13.21 3.43
CA THR A 197 11.87 12.13 3.79
C THR A 197 11.54 12.14 5.27
N ALA A 198 12.52 12.31 6.14
CA ALA A 198 12.33 12.38 7.58
C ALA A 198 11.49 13.58 8.01
N ILE A 199 11.80 14.77 7.49
CA ILE A 199 11.05 16.00 7.78
C ILE A 199 9.63 15.90 7.20
N GLY A 200 9.45 15.42 5.97
CA GLY A 200 8.14 15.21 5.34
C GLY A 200 7.24 14.29 6.16
N ALA A 201 7.79 13.20 6.70
CA ALA A 201 7.06 12.32 7.61
C ALA A 201 6.67 13.02 8.90
N GLY A 202 7.55 13.84 9.47
CA GLY A 202 7.27 14.66 10.65
C GLY A 202 6.14 15.66 10.41
N ILE A 203 6.15 16.36 9.27
CA ILE A 203 5.09 17.29 8.87
C ILE A 203 3.75 16.56 8.77
N SER A 204 3.71 15.41 8.08
CA SER A 204 2.50 14.57 7.97
C SER A 204 1.96 14.20 9.33
N PHE A 205 2.82 13.77 10.25
CA PHE A 205 2.46 13.36 11.60
C PHE A 205 1.85 14.50 12.40
N VAL A 206 2.51 15.66 12.45
CA VAL A 206 2.06 16.84 13.19
C VAL A 206 0.69 17.32 12.68
N ILE A 207 0.51 17.36 11.35
CA ILE A 207 -0.78 17.74 10.75
C ILE A 207 -1.88 16.74 11.16
N MET A 208 -1.62 15.45 11.11
CA MET A 208 -2.61 14.45 11.50
C MET A 208 -2.94 14.50 12.99
N LEU A 209 -1.96 14.84 13.85
CA LEU A 209 -2.22 15.07 15.29
C LEU A 209 -3.18 16.22 15.54
N ALA A 210 -3.32 17.21 14.64
CA ALA A 210 -4.31 18.29 14.76
C ALA A 210 -5.76 17.77 14.83
N HIS A 211 -6.00 16.51 14.41
CA HIS A 211 -7.31 15.87 14.59
C HIS A 211 -7.77 15.83 16.03
N PHE A 212 -6.86 15.59 16.98
CA PHE A 212 -7.20 15.49 18.40
C PHE A 212 -7.69 16.80 19.00
N PHE A 213 -7.42 17.92 18.36
CA PHE A 213 -7.93 19.25 18.73
C PHE A 213 -9.18 19.65 17.92
N ASN A 214 -9.62 18.84 16.99
CA ASN A 214 -10.78 19.11 16.15
C ASN A 214 -12.08 18.68 16.84
N LYS A 215 -13.16 19.45 16.63
CA LYS A 215 -14.52 19.10 17.12
C LYS A 215 -15.06 17.77 16.54
N LYS A 216 -14.54 17.32 15.40
CA LYS A 216 -14.91 16.02 14.78
C LYS A 216 -14.30 14.83 15.50
N ASN A 217 -13.29 15.03 16.35
CA ASN A 217 -12.57 13.96 17.01
C ASN A 217 -13.44 13.23 18.03
N THR A 218 -13.63 11.94 17.80
CA THR A 218 -14.28 11.03 18.76
C THR A 218 -13.33 9.99 19.34
N LEU A 219 -12.06 9.99 18.90
CA LEU A 219 -11.02 9.11 19.39
C LEU A 219 -10.55 9.53 20.79
N ARG A 220 -10.58 8.60 21.73
CA ARG A 220 -10.13 8.83 23.11
C ARG A 220 -9.25 7.66 23.56
N LEU A 221 -8.17 7.95 24.25
CA LEU A 221 -7.42 6.94 24.97
C LEU A 221 -8.18 6.59 26.24
N VAL A 222 -8.56 5.34 26.37
CA VAL A 222 -9.35 4.83 27.48
C VAL A 222 -8.72 3.58 28.08
N ARG A 223 -8.97 3.32 29.36
CA ARG A 223 -8.52 2.07 29.99
C ARG A 223 -9.10 0.88 29.24
N THR A 224 -8.22 -0.01 28.80
CA THR A 224 -8.57 -1.16 27.95
C THR A 224 -8.50 -2.44 28.77
N ASP A 225 -9.61 -3.15 28.83
CA ASP A 225 -9.68 -4.51 29.35
C ASP A 225 -9.27 -5.52 28.28
N LYS A 226 -8.84 -6.71 28.70
CA LYS A 226 -8.49 -7.82 27.79
C LYS A 226 -7.60 -7.39 26.60
N MET A 227 -6.55 -6.63 26.90
CA MET A 227 -5.64 -6.00 25.91
C MET A 227 -5.17 -7.00 24.85
N PHE A 228 -4.65 -8.16 25.26
CA PHE A 228 -4.14 -9.17 24.32
C PHE A 228 -5.20 -9.70 23.38
N ALA A 229 -6.43 -9.91 23.87
CA ALA A 229 -7.54 -10.36 23.01
C ALA A 229 -7.92 -9.31 21.95
N LYS A 230 -7.84 -8.02 22.31
CA LYS A 230 -8.09 -6.93 21.37
C LYS A 230 -6.95 -6.81 20.36
N LEU A 231 -5.70 -6.87 20.80
CA LEU A 231 -4.54 -6.88 19.89
C LEU A 231 -4.60 -8.06 18.92
N TYR A 232 -4.98 -9.25 19.39
CA TYR A 232 -5.17 -10.40 18.52
C TYR A 232 -6.24 -10.15 17.47
N LYS A 233 -7.41 -9.61 17.84
CA LYS A 233 -8.47 -9.26 16.88
C LYS A 233 -8.02 -8.20 15.87
N ILE A 234 -7.31 -7.18 16.32
CA ILE A 234 -6.73 -6.13 15.46
C ILE A 234 -5.77 -6.76 14.46
N SER A 235 -4.84 -7.59 14.95
CA SER A 235 -3.86 -8.25 14.09
C SER A 235 -4.53 -9.17 13.06
N VAL A 236 -5.49 -10.00 13.46
CA VAL A 236 -6.23 -10.88 12.54
C VAL A 236 -6.98 -10.07 11.47
N THR A 237 -7.61 -8.95 11.87
CA THR A 237 -8.36 -8.11 10.93
C THR A 237 -7.43 -7.36 9.95
N GLY A 238 -6.29 -6.85 10.43
CA GLY A 238 -5.34 -6.09 9.62
C GLY A 238 -4.33 -6.95 8.85
N PHE A 239 -4.18 -8.24 9.17
CA PHE A 239 -3.10 -9.08 8.67
C PHE A 239 -3.08 -9.21 7.14
N SER A 240 -4.25 -9.22 6.52
CA SER A 240 -4.37 -9.31 5.06
C SER A 240 -3.71 -8.13 4.35
N THR A 241 -3.86 -6.92 4.89
CA THR A 241 -3.25 -5.70 4.35
C THR A 241 -1.73 -5.72 4.55
N PHE A 242 -1.27 -6.18 5.72
CA PHE A 242 0.15 -6.38 6.00
C PHE A 242 0.82 -7.32 5.00
N ILE A 243 0.19 -8.45 4.68
CA ILE A 243 0.73 -9.44 3.74
C ILE A 243 0.80 -8.91 2.30
N ILE A 244 -0.13 -8.06 1.87
CA ILE A 244 -0.11 -7.52 0.49
C ILE A 244 1.21 -6.81 0.20
N ASP A 245 1.66 -5.93 1.08
CA ASP A 245 2.85 -5.12 0.85
C ASP A 245 4.15 -5.95 0.92
N ILE A 246 4.22 -6.88 1.88
CA ILE A 246 5.38 -7.80 1.98
C ILE A 246 5.45 -8.73 0.77
N ALA A 247 4.32 -9.26 0.34
CA ALA A 247 4.23 -10.16 -0.81
C ALA A 247 4.73 -9.51 -2.11
N MET A 248 4.48 -8.21 -2.29
CA MET A 248 4.99 -7.46 -3.44
C MET A 248 6.51 -7.53 -3.55
N GLY A 249 7.23 -7.30 -2.45
CA GLY A 249 8.69 -7.39 -2.44
C GLY A 249 9.18 -8.79 -2.80
N ILE A 250 8.56 -9.82 -2.22
CA ILE A 250 8.91 -11.23 -2.50
C ILE A 250 8.67 -11.56 -3.97
N LEU A 251 7.52 -11.16 -4.53
CA LEU A 251 7.20 -11.40 -5.93
C LEU A 251 8.17 -10.71 -6.89
N THR A 252 8.54 -9.47 -6.61
CA THR A 252 9.51 -8.74 -7.44
C THR A 252 10.85 -9.46 -7.49
N ILE A 253 11.36 -9.93 -6.36
CA ILE A 253 12.59 -10.71 -6.29
C ILE A 253 12.46 -12.02 -7.10
N LEU A 254 11.34 -12.71 -6.93
CA LEU A 254 11.09 -13.97 -7.61
C LEU A 254 10.98 -13.79 -9.13
N PHE A 255 10.25 -12.78 -9.60
CA PHE A 255 10.18 -12.43 -11.01
C PHE A 255 11.55 -12.06 -11.57
N ASN A 256 12.29 -11.18 -10.91
CA ASN A 256 13.62 -10.77 -11.35
C ASN A 256 14.54 -11.97 -11.56
N ARG A 257 14.55 -12.90 -10.61
CA ARG A 257 15.35 -14.12 -10.69
C ARG A 257 14.93 -15.01 -11.86
N GLN A 258 13.64 -15.24 -12.02
CA GLN A 258 13.14 -16.12 -13.08
C GLN A 258 13.30 -15.50 -14.47
N ILE A 259 13.00 -14.21 -14.63
CA ILE A 259 13.20 -13.49 -15.88
C ILE A 259 14.69 -13.53 -16.28
N MET A 260 15.59 -13.25 -15.35
CA MET A 260 17.02 -13.26 -15.63
C MET A 260 17.50 -14.66 -16.04
N THR A 261 16.97 -15.71 -15.40
CA THR A 261 17.35 -17.11 -15.68
C THR A 261 16.87 -17.58 -17.06
N TYR A 262 15.65 -17.23 -17.47
CA TYR A 262 15.03 -17.79 -18.66
C TYR A 262 15.00 -16.86 -19.88
N LEU A 263 15.01 -15.54 -19.68
CA LEU A 263 14.79 -14.54 -20.73
C LEU A 263 15.93 -13.51 -20.84
N GLY A 264 16.79 -13.39 -19.82
CA GLY A 264 17.96 -12.52 -19.83
C GLY A 264 17.70 -11.06 -19.48
N ALA A 265 18.76 -10.23 -19.65
CA ALA A 265 18.79 -8.85 -19.16
C ALA A 265 17.81 -7.89 -19.86
N ASN A 266 17.60 -8.06 -21.17
CA ASN A 266 16.67 -7.19 -21.93
C ASN A 266 15.22 -7.36 -21.45
N ALA A 267 14.79 -8.59 -21.18
CA ALA A 267 13.47 -8.88 -20.62
C ALA A 267 13.33 -8.31 -19.18
N LEU A 268 14.38 -8.38 -18.38
CA LEU A 268 14.42 -7.79 -17.05
C LEU A 268 14.34 -6.25 -17.11
N ALA A 269 15.00 -5.63 -18.08
CA ALA A 269 14.92 -4.18 -18.30
C ALA A 269 13.47 -3.74 -18.65
N ILE A 270 12.71 -4.55 -19.39
CA ILE A 270 11.29 -4.28 -19.68
C ILE A 270 10.42 -4.46 -18.43
N TYR A 271 10.77 -5.39 -17.53
CA TYR A 271 10.00 -5.65 -16.32
C TYR A 271 10.02 -4.47 -15.33
N GLY A 272 11.10 -3.69 -15.26
CA GLY A 272 11.20 -2.49 -14.42
C GLY A 272 10.06 -1.48 -14.64
N PRO A 273 9.85 -0.97 -15.86
CA PRO A 273 8.68 -0.16 -16.22
C PRO A 273 7.33 -0.79 -15.84
N ILE A 274 7.18 -2.10 -16.05
CA ILE A 274 5.94 -2.82 -15.70
C ILE A 274 5.67 -2.75 -14.19
N VAL A 275 6.68 -2.93 -13.35
CA VAL A 275 6.56 -2.82 -11.88
C VAL A 275 6.12 -1.41 -11.48
N ASN A 276 6.73 -0.37 -12.06
CA ASN A 276 6.34 1.02 -11.77
C ASN A 276 4.88 1.29 -12.11
N ILE A 277 4.42 0.85 -13.28
CA ILE A 277 3.02 1.02 -13.68
C ILE A 277 2.08 0.20 -12.79
N SER A 278 2.45 -1.04 -12.46
CA SER A 278 1.70 -1.87 -11.51
C SER A 278 1.50 -1.15 -10.18
N THR A 279 2.51 -0.39 -9.71
CA THR A 279 2.43 0.42 -8.49
C THR A 279 1.36 1.52 -8.62
N PHE A 280 1.27 2.22 -9.76
CA PHE A 280 0.19 3.18 -10.00
C PHE A 280 -1.19 2.55 -10.03
N VAL A 281 -1.33 1.40 -10.71
CA VAL A 281 -2.60 0.64 -10.74
C VAL A 281 -3.01 0.23 -9.33
N GLN A 282 -2.06 -0.19 -8.50
CA GLN A 282 -2.31 -0.54 -7.11
C GLN A 282 -2.68 0.68 -6.27
N CYS A 283 -2.05 1.84 -6.47
CA CYS A 283 -2.45 3.08 -5.80
C CYS A 283 -3.93 3.44 -6.08
N CYS A 284 -4.39 3.25 -7.32
CA CYS A 284 -5.80 3.41 -7.66
C CYS A 284 -6.69 2.41 -6.90
N ALA A 285 -6.28 1.14 -6.85
CA ALA A 285 -7.01 0.08 -6.15
C ALA A 285 -7.08 0.32 -4.63
N TYR A 286 -5.96 0.69 -4.00
CA TYR A 286 -5.93 1.06 -2.58
C TYR A 286 -6.84 2.24 -2.27
N SER A 287 -6.91 3.22 -3.17
CA SER A 287 -7.80 4.39 -3.01
C SER A 287 -9.25 3.98 -2.93
N VAL A 288 -9.70 3.03 -3.76
CA VAL A 288 -11.06 2.47 -3.71
C VAL A 288 -11.30 1.74 -2.39
N GLY A 289 -10.35 0.89 -1.97
CA GLY A 289 -10.43 0.17 -0.71
C GLY A 289 -10.52 1.08 0.50
N GLN A 290 -9.61 2.05 0.59
CA GLN A 290 -9.55 3.03 1.70
C GLN A 290 -10.76 3.97 1.73
N ALA A 291 -11.38 4.25 0.59
CA ALA A 291 -12.60 5.07 0.53
C ALA A 291 -13.85 4.29 0.98
N ALA A 292 -13.99 3.07 0.52
CA ALA A 292 -15.15 2.23 0.80
C ALA A 292 -15.14 1.66 2.23
N GLN A 293 -13.96 1.35 2.78
CA GLN A 293 -13.79 0.66 4.06
C GLN A 293 -14.48 1.37 5.23
N PRO A 294 -14.32 2.66 5.50
CA PRO A 294 -15.01 3.34 6.60
C PRO A 294 -16.54 3.32 6.44
N ILE A 295 -17.02 3.49 5.20
CA ILE A 295 -18.45 3.51 4.90
C ILE A 295 -19.06 2.11 5.11
N ILE A 296 -18.39 1.07 4.61
CA ILE A 296 -18.88 -0.30 4.72
C ILE A 296 -18.85 -0.77 6.18
N SER A 297 -17.75 -0.58 6.91
CA SER A 297 -17.59 -1.10 8.26
C SER A 297 -18.55 -0.50 9.27
N ILE A 298 -18.81 0.81 9.22
CA ILE A 298 -19.81 1.43 10.12
C ILE A 298 -21.25 1.00 9.78
N ASN A 299 -21.59 0.91 8.47
CA ASN A 299 -22.90 0.46 8.04
C ASN A 299 -23.10 -1.05 8.28
N TYR A 300 -22.00 -1.83 8.30
CA TYR A 300 -22.06 -3.24 8.69
C TYR A 300 -22.42 -3.39 10.17
N GLY A 301 -21.77 -2.65 11.06
CA GLY A 301 -22.14 -2.61 12.47
C GLY A 301 -23.58 -2.14 12.69
N ALA A 302 -24.03 -1.14 11.95
CA ALA A 302 -25.39 -0.62 12.00
C ALA A 302 -26.43 -1.49 11.27
N LYS A 303 -26.04 -2.63 10.68
CA LYS A 303 -26.89 -3.53 9.89
C LYS A 303 -27.62 -2.84 8.72
N LYS A 304 -27.08 -1.75 8.17
CA LYS A 304 -27.66 -1.01 7.04
C LYS A 304 -27.23 -1.61 5.70
N ILE A 305 -27.76 -2.78 5.36
CA ILE A 305 -27.36 -3.62 4.23
C ILE A 305 -27.49 -2.91 2.88
N SER A 306 -28.56 -2.14 2.68
CA SER A 306 -28.77 -1.40 1.43
C SER A 306 -27.62 -0.43 1.15
N ARG A 307 -27.10 0.23 2.18
CA ARG A 307 -25.97 1.17 2.07
C ARG A 307 -24.65 0.46 1.78
N ILE A 308 -24.46 -0.74 2.37
CA ILE A 308 -23.30 -1.60 2.06
C ILE A 308 -23.32 -2.00 0.58
N LYS A 309 -24.48 -2.46 0.07
CA LYS A 309 -24.63 -2.85 -1.34
C LYS A 309 -24.43 -1.68 -2.29
N GLU A 310 -24.96 -0.49 -1.98
CA GLU A 310 -24.74 0.72 -2.77
C GLU A 310 -23.26 1.10 -2.82
N THR A 311 -22.55 1.08 -1.67
CA THR A 311 -21.12 1.35 -1.61
C THR A 311 -20.32 0.31 -2.38
N LEU A 312 -20.65 -0.98 -2.24
CA LEU A 312 -20.04 -2.08 -2.98
C LEU A 312 -20.18 -1.88 -4.49
N ASN A 313 -21.37 -1.54 -4.98
CA ASN A 313 -21.61 -1.32 -6.40
C ASN A 313 -20.79 -0.15 -6.95
N LEU A 314 -20.72 0.97 -6.23
CA LEU A 314 -19.86 2.11 -6.62
C LEU A 314 -18.39 1.74 -6.65
N ALA A 315 -17.92 0.98 -5.66
CA ALA A 315 -16.54 0.53 -5.61
C ALA A 315 -16.22 -0.46 -6.75
N LEU A 316 -17.11 -1.38 -7.07
CA LEU A 316 -16.96 -2.31 -8.20
C LEU A 316 -16.93 -1.56 -9.55
N GLN A 317 -17.77 -0.56 -9.73
CA GLN A 317 -17.74 0.29 -10.92
C GLN A 317 -16.41 1.06 -11.02
N THR A 318 -15.93 1.62 -9.92
CA THR A 318 -14.66 2.36 -9.90
C THR A 318 -13.46 1.44 -10.19
N THR A 319 -13.42 0.23 -9.59
CA THR A 319 -12.36 -0.75 -9.87
C THR A 319 -12.39 -1.20 -11.33
N ALA A 320 -13.57 -1.40 -11.92
CA ALA A 320 -13.71 -1.73 -13.34
C ALA A 320 -13.21 -0.60 -14.24
N ILE A 321 -13.56 0.66 -13.94
CA ILE A 321 -13.07 1.82 -14.69
C ILE A 321 -11.55 1.89 -14.64
N PHE A 322 -10.93 1.78 -13.47
CA PHE A 322 -9.48 1.79 -13.34
C PHE A 322 -8.82 0.60 -14.03
N GLY A 323 -9.38 -0.60 -13.89
CA GLY A 323 -8.86 -1.80 -14.55
C GLY A 323 -8.89 -1.67 -16.07
N ILE A 324 -10.02 -1.27 -16.63
CA ILE A 324 -10.19 -1.06 -18.06
C ILE A 324 -9.25 0.04 -18.57
N PHE A 325 -9.19 1.18 -17.89
CA PHE A 325 -8.34 2.31 -18.26
C PHE A 325 -6.86 1.91 -18.37
N TRP A 326 -6.30 1.34 -17.32
CA TRP A 326 -4.89 0.96 -17.30
C TRP A 326 -4.57 -0.18 -18.27
N THR A 327 -5.47 -1.16 -18.41
CA THR A 327 -5.30 -2.25 -19.38
C THR A 327 -5.33 -1.72 -20.81
N LEU A 328 -6.30 -0.86 -21.17
CA LEU A 328 -6.41 -0.29 -22.52
C LEU A 328 -5.18 0.56 -22.87
N ILE A 329 -4.71 1.44 -21.98
CA ILE A 329 -3.50 2.22 -22.23
C ILE A 329 -2.30 1.31 -22.47
N SER A 330 -2.14 0.27 -21.64
CA SER A 330 -1.02 -0.66 -21.77
C SER A 330 -1.06 -1.48 -23.08
N ILE A 331 -2.24 -1.86 -23.53
CA ILE A 331 -2.40 -2.63 -24.77
C ILE A 331 -2.23 -1.74 -26.01
N LEU A 332 -2.80 -0.52 -25.98
CA LEU A 332 -2.78 0.39 -27.13
C LEU A 332 -1.44 1.09 -27.31
N PHE A 333 -0.80 1.45 -26.21
CA PHE A 333 0.41 2.26 -26.18
C PHE A 333 1.55 1.66 -25.35
N PRO A 334 1.94 0.39 -25.56
CA PRO A 334 2.92 -0.29 -24.70
C PRO A 334 4.28 0.42 -24.68
N ASN A 335 4.73 0.97 -25.80
CA ASN A 335 6.03 1.62 -25.92
C ASN A 335 6.12 2.94 -25.15
N ILE A 336 4.99 3.61 -24.85
CA ILE A 336 5.01 4.84 -24.02
C ILE A 336 5.69 4.55 -22.68
N TYR A 337 5.42 3.40 -22.07
CA TYR A 337 6.01 3.05 -20.80
C TYR A 337 7.53 2.90 -20.86
N ILE A 338 8.03 2.36 -21.96
CA ILE A 338 9.48 2.21 -22.15
C ILE A 338 10.13 3.59 -22.28
N TYR A 339 9.59 4.46 -23.15
CA TYR A 339 10.15 5.81 -23.35
C TYR A 339 10.09 6.72 -22.12
N ILE A 340 9.14 6.49 -21.19
CA ILE A 340 9.08 7.25 -19.94
C ILE A 340 10.23 6.88 -19.00
N PHE A 341 10.66 5.61 -18.97
CA PHE A 341 11.57 5.10 -17.97
C PHE A 341 13.00 4.87 -18.48
N MET A 342 13.22 4.78 -19.81
CA MET A 342 14.54 4.54 -20.37
C MET A 342 14.66 5.00 -21.83
N GLU A 343 15.89 5.17 -22.29
CA GLU A 343 16.22 5.20 -23.72
C GLU A 343 16.36 3.75 -24.22
N PRO A 344 15.40 3.25 -25.04
CA PRO A 344 15.38 1.84 -25.40
C PRO A 344 16.33 1.52 -26.54
N THR A 345 16.89 0.31 -26.51
CA THR A 345 17.52 -0.31 -27.68
C THR A 345 16.48 -0.84 -28.67
N GLU A 346 16.89 -1.12 -29.92
CA GLU A 346 15.99 -1.73 -30.92
C GLU A 346 15.43 -3.06 -30.44
N GLU A 347 16.24 -3.91 -29.80
CA GLU A 347 15.81 -5.19 -29.25
C GLU A 347 14.73 -5.03 -28.16
N ILE A 348 14.87 -4.05 -27.29
CA ILE A 348 13.85 -3.74 -26.26
C ILE A 348 12.55 -3.27 -26.91
N LEU A 349 12.61 -2.42 -27.94
CA LEU A 349 11.42 -1.93 -28.65
C LEU A 349 10.68 -3.02 -29.41
N GLU A 350 11.37 -4.03 -29.90
CA GLU A 350 10.78 -5.19 -30.56
C GLU A 350 10.07 -6.11 -29.56
N MET A 351 10.70 -6.36 -28.43
CA MET A 351 10.19 -7.29 -27.39
C MET A 351 9.10 -6.68 -26.50
N ALA A 352 9.23 -5.42 -26.10
CA ALA A 352 8.43 -4.77 -25.08
C ALA A 352 6.91 -4.80 -25.33
N PRO A 353 6.39 -4.58 -26.56
CA PRO A 353 4.95 -4.60 -26.80
C PRO A 353 4.28 -5.92 -26.46
N ALA A 354 4.91 -7.05 -26.78
CA ALA A 354 4.38 -8.38 -26.48
C ALA A 354 4.36 -8.64 -24.97
N VAL A 355 5.45 -8.31 -24.29
CA VAL A 355 5.61 -8.47 -22.84
C VAL A 355 4.61 -7.61 -22.07
N ILE A 356 4.55 -6.31 -22.39
CA ILE A 356 3.67 -5.37 -21.69
C ILE A 356 2.20 -5.72 -21.91
N ARG A 357 1.80 -6.07 -23.12
CA ARG A 357 0.43 -6.50 -23.41
C ARG A 357 0.05 -7.76 -22.65
N ALA A 358 0.91 -8.77 -22.61
CA ALA A 358 0.65 -10.01 -21.90
C ALA A 358 0.48 -9.76 -20.39
N TYR A 359 1.40 -9.03 -19.77
CA TYR A 359 1.35 -8.77 -18.33
C TYR A 359 0.18 -7.86 -17.94
N SER A 360 -0.10 -6.83 -18.73
CA SER A 360 -1.12 -5.82 -18.41
C SER A 360 -2.56 -6.33 -18.42
N ILE A 361 -2.82 -7.52 -18.94
CA ILE A 361 -4.12 -8.21 -18.77
C ILE A 361 -4.44 -8.35 -17.28
N SER A 362 -3.42 -8.50 -16.42
CA SER A 362 -3.60 -8.55 -14.97
C SER A 362 -4.20 -7.27 -14.40
N PHE A 363 -3.95 -6.10 -15.00
CA PHE A 363 -4.45 -4.81 -14.54
C PHE A 363 -5.98 -4.70 -14.58
N LEU A 364 -6.62 -5.50 -15.44
CA LEU A 364 -8.09 -5.55 -15.52
C LEU A 364 -8.71 -6.02 -14.20
N LEU A 365 -8.11 -7.01 -13.55
CA LEU A 365 -8.68 -7.68 -12.38
C LEU A 365 -8.00 -7.29 -11.08
N LEU A 366 -6.79 -6.76 -11.14
CA LEU A 366 -5.99 -6.36 -9.98
C LEU A 366 -6.74 -5.38 -9.05
N PRO A 367 -7.39 -4.29 -9.54
CA PRO A 367 -8.12 -3.38 -8.66
C PRO A 367 -9.28 -4.05 -7.93
N PHE A 368 -9.98 -4.98 -8.59
CA PHE A 368 -11.05 -5.75 -7.97
C PHE A 368 -10.53 -6.64 -6.83
N ASN A 369 -9.44 -7.35 -7.04
CA ASN A 369 -8.88 -8.27 -6.04
C ASN A 369 -8.36 -7.53 -4.81
N ILE A 370 -7.67 -6.40 -5.01
CA ILE A 370 -7.23 -5.54 -3.89
C ILE A 370 -8.44 -5.01 -3.13
N PHE A 371 -9.43 -4.45 -3.83
CA PHE A 371 -10.64 -3.95 -3.20
C PHE A 371 -11.37 -5.05 -2.42
N SER A 372 -11.44 -6.27 -2.95
CA SER A 372 -12.08 -7.41 -2.28
C SER A 372 -11.48 -7.71 -0.90
N THR A 373 -10.17 -7.53 -0.73
CA THR A 373 -9.52 -7.66 0.58
C THR A 373 -10.08 -6.65 1.59
N TYR A 374 -10.15 -5.37 1.19
CA TYR A 374 -10.73 -4.30 2.02
C TYR A 374 -12.21 -4.55 2.32
N TYR A 375 -12.97 -5.01 1.34
CA TYR A 375 -14.37 -5.36 1.51
C TYR A 375 -14.57 -6.45 2.55
N PHE A 376 -13.83 -7.56 2.45
CA PHE A 376 -13.93 -8.66 3.41
C PHE A 376 -13.50 -8.24 4.82
N GLN A 377 -12.47 -7.42 4.95
CA GLN A 377 -12.09 -6.82 6.24
C GLN A 377 -13.24 -5.98 6.81
N SER A 378 -13.87 -5.14 6.01
CA SER A 378 -14.92 -4.21 6.42
C SER A 378 -16.22 -4.91 6.89
N ILE A 379 -16.49 -6.10 6.39
CA ILE A 379 -17.64 -6.94 6.80
C ILE A 379 -17.25 -8.04 7.79
N MET A 380 -16.12 -7.88 8.48
CA MET A 380 -15.64 -8.80 9.52
C MET A 380 -15.44 -10.23 9.03
N LYS A 381 -14.94 -10.42 7.79
CA LYS A 381 -14.55 -11.71 7.22
C LYS A 381 -13.03 -11.78 6.97
N PRO A 382 -12.20 -11.68 8.01
CA PRO A 382 -10.73 -11.59 7.87
C PRO A 382 -10.11 -12.82 7.20
N ILE A 383 -10.68 -14.01 7.38
CA ILE A 383 -10.19 -15.23 6.72
C ILE A 383 -10.33 -15.14 5.21
N SER A 384 -11.46 -14.63 4.69
CA SER A 384 -11.63 -14.44 3.25
C SER A 384 -10.66 -13.39 2.69
N ALA A 385 -10.43 -12.31 3.43
CA ALA A 385 -9.43 -11.30 3.09
C ALA A 385 -8.02 -11.90 3.06
N PHE A 386 -7.67 -12.71 4.06
CA PHE A 386 -6.38 -13.40 4.14
C PHE A 386 -6.15 -14.35 2.96
N ILE A 387 -7.16 -15.17 2.62
CA ILE A 387 -7.07 -16.08 1.46
C ILE A 387 -6.80 -15.31 0.17
N VAL A 388 -7.55 -14.22 -0.09
CA VAL A 388 -7.34 -13.38 -1.28
C VAL A 388 -5.92 -12.81 -1.30
N SER A 389 -5.45 -12.26 -0.18
CA SER A 389 -4.12 -11.63 -0.10
C SER A 389 -2.98 -12.62 -0.27
N VAL A 390 -3.04 -13.76 0.40
CA VAL A 390 -1.97 -14.79 0.35
C VAL A 390 -2.00 -15.55 -0.97
N ALA A 391 -3.18 -15.90 -1.47
CA ALA A 391 -3.30 -16.56 -2.77
C ALA A 391 -2.72 -15.69 -3.89
N ARG A 392 -3.09 -14.39 -3.90
CA ARG A 392 -2.62 -13.42 -4.89
C ARG A 392 -1.14 -13.10 -4.72
N GLY A 393 -0.72 -12.85 -3.48
CA GLY A 393 0.59 -12.27 -3.18
C GLY A 393 1.72 -13.29 -3.08
N ILE A 394 1.45 -14.56 -2.81
CA ILE A 394 2.52 -15.55 -2.54
C ILE A 394 2.23 -16.89 -3.20
N VAL A 395 1.06 -17.50 -2.94
CA VAL A 395 0.86 -18.91 -3.26
C VAL A 395 0.66 -19.12 -4.76
N ILE A 396 -0.41 -18.55 -5.34
CA ILE A 396 -0.73 -18.79 -6.76
C ILE A 396 0.30 -18.11 -7.65
N SER A 397 0.60 -16.85 -7.39
CA SER A 397 1.60 -16.08 -8.14
C SER A 397 2.98 -16.72 -8.07
N GLY A 398 3.46 -17.05 -6.87
CA GLY A 398 4.77 -17.68 -6.66
C GLY A 398 4.88 -19.04 -7.38
N VAL A 399 3.87 -19.88 -7.25
CA VAL A 399 3.83 -21.18 -7.96
C VAL A 399 3.85 -20.98 -9.48
N LEU A 400 3.02 -20.06 -10.01
CA LEU A 400 2.97 -19.84 -11.47
C LEU A 400 4.26 -19.23 -12.02
N ILE A 401 4.90 -18.31 -11.29
CA ILE A 401 6.20 -17.73 -11.69
C ILE A 401 7.28 -18.82 -11.80
N LEU A 402 7.26 -19.81 -10.91
CA LEU A 402 8.24 -20.92 -10.92
C LEU A 402 7.89 -21.99 -11.97
N VAL A 403 6.61 -22.33 -12.09
CA VAL A 403 6.16 -23.50 -12.85
C VAL A 403 5.99 -23.18 -14.35
N LEU A 404 5.44 -22.00 -14.69
CA LEU A 404 5.18 -21.69 -16.10
C LEU A 404 6.43 -21.75 -16.98
N PRO A 405 7.55 -21.06 -16.67
CA PRO A 405 8.73 -21.08 -17.52
C PRO A 405 9.46 -22.43 -17.51
N TYR A 406 9.16 -23.32 -16.55
CA TYR A 406 9.74 -24.65 -16.49
C TYR A 406 9.05 -25.65 -17.44
N PHE A 407 7.71 -25.60 -17.54
CA PHE A 407 6.92 -26.53 -18.34
C PHE A 407 6.48 -26.00 -19.71
N LEU A 408 6.49 -24.68 -19.89
CA LEU A 408 6.04 -23.97 -21.08
C LEU A 408 7.16 -23.08 -21.62
N PRO A 409 7.03 -22.51 -22.84
CA PRO A 409 8.00 -21.53 -23.34
C PRO A 409 8.25 -20.40 -22.35
N ALA A 410 9.50 -19.94 -22.23
CA ALA A 410 9.94 -18.95 -21.23
C ALA A 410 9.04 -17.70 -21.12
N ASN A 411 8.52 -17.23 -22.26
CA ASN A 411 7.59 -16.09 -22.31
C ASN A 411 6.25 -16.33 -21.59
N SER A 412 5.93 -17.58 -21.20
CA SER A 412 4.73 -17.88 -20.41
C SER A 412 4.74 -17.24 -19.02
N ILE A 413 5.91 -16.86 -18.51
CA ILE A 413 6.06 -16.17 -17.23
C ILE A 413 5.23 -14.88 -17.15
N TRP A 414 5.05 -14.18 -18.27
CA TRP A 414 4.27 -12.94 -18.35
C TRP A 414 2.78 -13.12 -18.08
N PHE A 415 2.29 -14.37 -18.21
CA PHE A 415 0.91 -14.72 -17.88
C PHE A 415 0.72 -15.16 -16.42
N ALA A 416 1.78 -15.26 -15.62
CA ALA A 416 1.66 -15.65 -14.21
C ALA A 416 0.72 -14.73 -13.42
N MET A 417 0.84 -13.40 -13.59
CA MET A 417 -0.05 -12.46 -12.90
C MET A 417 -1.48 -12.44 -13.49
N PRO A 418 -1.70 -12.39 -14.80
CA PRO A 418 -3.05 -12.53 -15.37
C PRO A 418 -3.81 -13.76 -14.87
N ILE A 419 -3.18 -14.93 -14.87
CA ILE A 419 -3.79 -16.17 -14.37
C ILE A 419 -4.06 -16.08 -12.87
N THR A 420 -3.10 -15.57 -12.09
CA THR A 420 -3.27 -15.36 -10.65
C THR A 420 -4.48 -14.47 -10.36
N GLU A 421 -4.56 -13.32 -11.01
CA GLU A 421 -5.64 -12.36 -10.78
C GLU A 421 -7.00 -12.95 -11.18
N LEU A 422 -7.06 -13.77 -12.23
CA LEU A 422 -8.28 -14.45 -12.67
C LEU A 422 -8.76 -15.47 -11.63
N ILE A 423 -7.88 -16.34 -11.15
CA ILE A 423 -8.22 -17.38 -10.16
C ILE A 423 -8.71 -16.73 -8.87
N VAL A 424 -8.00 -15.71 -8.41
CA VAL A 424 -8.34 -14.98 -7.18
C VAL A 424 -9.67 -14.23 -7.34
N MET A 425 -9.91 -13.61 -8.50
CA MET A 425 -11.18 -12.93 -8.81
C MET A 425 -12.37 -13.89 -8.77
N ILE A 426 -12.23 -15.10 -9.33
CA ILE A 426 -13.30 -16.12 -9.28
C ILE A 426 -13.65 -16.46 -7.83
N TYR A 427 -12.64 -16.70 -6.98
CA TYR A 427 -12.84 -16.95 -5.57
C TYR A 427 -13.53 -15.77 -4.86
N ALA A 428 -13.00 -14.55 -5.06
CA ALA A 428 -13.52 -13.36 -4.41
C ALA A 428 -14.97 -13.05 -4.84
N ALA A 429 -15.27 -13.16 -6.14
CA ALA A 429 -16.63 -12.96 -6.67
C ALA A 429 -17.61 -14.00 -6.14
N TYR A 430 -17.19 -15.28 -6.08
CA TYR A 430 -17.99 -16.34 -5.47
C TYR A 430 -18.30 -16.02 -4.00
N LYS A 431 -17.28 -15.64 -3.24
CA LYS A 431 -17.44 -15.29 -1.81
C LYS A 431 -18.34 -14.07 -1.60
N ILE A 432 -18.17 -12.99 -2.39
CA ILE A 432 -19.03 -11.81 -2.29
C ILE A 432 -20.51 -12.18 -2.52
N ARG A 433 -20.78 -13.05 -3.51
CA ARG A 433 -22.15 -13.52 -3.80
C ARG A 433 -22.71 -14.47 -2.73
N SER A 434 -21.88 -15.32 -2.13
CA SER A 434 -22.28 -16.32 -1.15
C SER A 434 -22.50 -15.75 0.25
N ILE A 435 -21.91 -14.60 0.58
CA ILE A 435 -22.09 -13.95 1.88
C ILE A 435 -23.51 -13.35 1.92
N ARG A 436 -24.39 -13.98 2.66
CA ARG A 436 -25.64 -13.36 3.07
C ARG A 436 -25.32 -12.34 4.15
N LEU A 437 -25.52 -11.08 3.82
CA LEU A 437 -25.55 -10.02 4.82
C LEU A 437 -26.94 -10.14 5.45
N ASP A 438 -27.07 -10.94 6.51
CA ASP A 438 -28.34 -11.15 7.19
C ASP A 438 -28.79 -9.83 7.83
N SER A 439 -30.05 -9.52 7.58
CA SER A 439 -30.75 -8.31 8.08
C SER A 439 -30.98 -8.36 9.59
#